data_289fc9124e7c67f67ac83740311cf9b9
#
_entry.id   289fc9124e7c67f67ac83740311cf9b9
#
_cell.length_a   1.000
_cell.length_b   1.000
_cell.length_c   1.000
_cell.angle_alpha   90.00
_cell.angle_beta   90.00
_cell.angle_gamma   90.00
#
_symmetry.space_group_name_H-M   'P 1'
#
loop_
_entity.id
_entity.type
_entity.pdbx_description
1 polymer ?
#
loop_
_entity_poly.entity_id
_entity_poly.type
_entity_poly.pdbx_seq_one_letter_code
_entity_poly.pdbx_strand_id
1 'polypeptide(L)'
;MTTMRTWFFTEDCYPDLPPQDEWDSIRVELPNQLCEPENAHRLYNEYLDIWCAADEMGLDIMVNEHHQTATCMVPAAPIMLGILARQTKDARLLILGNPLPNRNQPVRVAEEMALIDVISKGRLECGFVRSVPYEAAAANILPYKGSERLWESHDLIMKAWTTHDGPFNFEGKYYHHRQVNIWPRPYQDPHPPVWITTGGASSTDPVAKHGHVAAIFLAGYSRVRPIFDAYRENYLKHHGTHAPLDRLAYCGLVYVGDDEKAAEKGANELMWYMQANKVSDVPRLRATCPGDTSPKPMRLQGLSPLKGSTRQWGQKPYFSTK
;
A
#
# COMPACT_ATOMS: atom_id res chain seq x y z
N MET A 1 -12.75 -22.83 13.41
CA MET A 1 -12.49 -22.55 11.98
C MET A 1 -12.02 -21.11 11.90
N THR A 2 -10.86 -20.85 11.34
CA THR A 2 -10.38 -19.47 11.14
C THR A 2 -11.22 -18.88 10.01
N THR A 3 -12.05 -17.89 10.31
CA THR A 3 -12.87 -17.21 9.31
C THR A 3 -11.93 -16.37 8.44
N MET A 4 -12.04 -16.48 7.11
CA MET A 4 -11.33 -15.62 6.19
C MET A 4 -11.83 -14.18 6.37
N ARG A 5 -10.92 -13.22 6.55
CA ARG A 5 -11.26 -11.81 6.62
C ARG A 5 -11.25 -11.19 5.23
N THR A 6 -12.19 -10.34 4.97
CA THR A 6 -12.32 -9.63 3.69
C THR A 6 -12.09 -8.14 3.93
N TRP A 7 -11.13 -7.59 3.19
CA TRP A 7 -10.78 -6.18 3.24
C TRP A 7 -11.29 -5.47 2.00
N PHE A 8 -12.01 -4.38 2.20
CA PHE A 8 -12.36 -3.49 1.12
C PHE A 8 -11.21 -2.52 0.86
N PHE A 9 -10.80 -2.43 -0.40
CA PHE A 9 -9.74 -1.55 -0.86
C PHE A 9 -10.13 -0.88 -2.18
N THR A 10 -9.85 0.40 -2.28
CA THR A 10 -9.92 1.16 -3.52
C THR A 10 -8.78 2.17 -3.56
N GLU A 11 -8.31 2.51 -4.77
CA GLU A 11 -7.45 3.66 -4.96
C GLU A 11 -8.31 4.88 -5.30
N ASP A 12 -8.01 6.01 -4.66
CA ASP A 12 -8.74 7.26 -4.85
C ASP A 12 -8.20 7.95 -6.11
N CYS A 13 -8.54 7.39 -7.26
CA CYS A 13 -8.10 7.91 -8.55
C CYS A 13 -8.87 9.19 -8.90
N TYR A 14 -8.15 10.24 -9.33
CA TYR A 14 -8.80 11.43 -9.87
C TYR A 14 -9.58 11.07 -11.14
N PRO A 15 -10.88 11.39 -11.25
CA PRO A 15 -11.74 10.84 -12.29
C PRO A 15 -11.50 11.45 -13.68
N ASP A 16 -11.12 12.73 -13.76
CA ASP A 16 -11.04 13.49 -14.99
C ASP A 16 -9.59 13.51 -15.53
N LEU A 17 -9.04 12.32 -15.77
CA LEU A 17 -7.70 12.18 -16.34
C LEU A 17 -7.70 12.37 -17.85
N PRO A 18 -6.65 13.02 -18.42
CA PRO A 18 -6.52 13.15 -19.86
C PRO A 18 -6.24 11.78 -20.51
N PRO A 19 -6.42 11.67 -21.85
CA PRO A 19 -6.07 10.48 -22.60
C PRO A 19 -4.62 10.04 -22.35
N GLN A 20 -4.40 8.73 -22.19
CA GLN A 20 -3.07 8.20 -21.88
C GLN A 20 -2.04 8.39 -22.97
N ASP A 21 -2.46 8.38 -24.22
CA ASP A 21 -1.61 8.52 -25.40
C ASP A 21 -1.04 9.92 -25.59
N GLU A 22 -1.56 10.91 -24.87
CA GLU A 22 -1.03 12.27 -24.84
C GLU A 22 0.15 12.44 -23.85
N TRP A 23 0.44 11.43 -23.03
CA TRP A 23 1.42 11.51 -21.94
C TRP A 23 2.32 10.27 -21.89
N ASP A 24 3.61 10.45 -21.62
CA ASP A 24 4.51 9.32 -21.39
C ASP A 24 4.07 8.49 -20.18
N SER A 25 3.50 9.15 -19.15
CA SER A 25 2.87 8.50 -18.01
C SER A 25 1.86 9.40 -17.31
N ILE A 26 0.59 9.03 -17.33
CA ILE A 26 -0.44 9.73 -16.54
C ILE A 26 -0.24 9.56 -15.03
N ARG A 27 0.56 8.59 -14.60
CA ARG A 27 0.85 8.36 -13.19
C ARG A 27 1.83 9.38 -12.60
N VAL A 28 2.82 9.83 -13.36
CA VAL A 28 3.94 10.61 -12.82
C VAL A 28 4.19 11.95 -13.47
N GLU A 29 3.54 12.27 -14.58
CA GLU A 29 3.86 13.46 -15.38
C GLU A 29 2.73 14.49 -15.47
N LEU A 30 1.54 14.16 -14.98
CA LEU A 30 0.43 15.08 -15.03
C LEU A 30 0.70 16.32 -14.15
N PRO A 31 0.52 17.53 -14.70
CA PRO A 31 0.61 18.74 -13.89
C PRO A 31 -0.60 18.85 -12.96
N ASN A 32 -0.38 19.25 -11.71
CA ASN A 32 -1.44 19.36 -10.71
C ASN A 32 -2.48 20.46 -10.99
N GLN A 33 -2.22 21.34 -11.97
CA GLN A 33 -3.23 22.29 -12.47
C GLN A 33 -4.48 21.58 -13.06
N LEU A 34 -4.39 20.30 -13.41
CA LEU A 34 -5.52 19.50 -13.86
C LEU A 34 -6.43 19.06 -12.71
N CYS A 35 -5.97 19.18 -11.47
CA CYS A 35 -6.74 18.83 -10.28
C CYS A 35 -7.58 20.05 -9.84
N GLU A 36 -8.86 20.02 -10.18
CA GLU A 36 -9.81 21.03 -9.69
C GLU A 36 -10.09 20.80 -8.20
N PRO A 37 -9.83 21.78 -7.31
CA PRO A 37 -9.98 21.59 -5.87
C PRO A 37 -11.39 21.15 -5.43
N GLU A 38 -12.43 21.63 -6.10
CA GLU A 38 -13.81 21.27 -5.80
C GLU A 38 -14.09 19.79 -6.15
N ASN A 39 -13.56 19.29 -7.28
CA ASN A 39 -13.64 17.89 -7.63
C ASN A 39 -12.87 17.00 -6.64
N ALA A 40 -11.70 17.45 -6.20
CA ALA A 40 -10.93 16.74 -5.19
C ALA A 40 -11.67 16.71 -3.83
N HIS A 41 -12.29 17.82 -3.42
CA HIS A 41 -13.13 17.88 -2.21
C HIS A 41 -14.26 16.86 -2.27
N ARG A 42 -15.02 16.82 -3.35
CA ARG A 42 -16.10 15.85 -3.56
C ARG A 42 -15.59 14.43 -3.51
N LEU A 43 -14.49 14.14 -4.22
CA LEU A 43 -13.86 12.84 -4.31
C LEU A 43 -13.49 12.28 -2.93
N TYR A 44 -12.76 13.04 -2.11
CA TYR A 44 -12.38 12.58 -0.77
C TYR A 44 -13.58 12.27 0.13
N ASN A 45 -14.65 13.07 0.06
CA ASN A 45 -15.85 12.80 0.85
C ASN A 45 -16.59 11.56 0.33
N GLU A 46 -16.69 11.37 -0.99
CA GLU A 46 -17.27 10.16 -1.58
C GLU A 46 -16.51 8.88 -1.16
N TYR A 47 -15.18 8.90 -1.16
CA TYR A 47 -14.40 7.76 -0.72
C TYR A 47 -14.53 7.49 0.78
N LEU A 48 -14.57 8.52 1.61
CA LEU A 48 -14.84 8.36 3.05
C LEU A 48 -16.22 7.71 3.27
N ASP A 49 -17.25 8.13 2.54
CA ASP A 49 -18.58 7.54 2.61
C ASP A 49 -18.59 6.06 2.15
N ILE A 50 -17.85 5.74 1.08
CA ILE A 50 -17.69 4.35 0.59
C ILE A 50 -17.03 3.47 1.66
N TRP A 51 -15.98 3.93 2.32
CA TRP A 51 -15.34 3.17 3.38
C TRP A 51 -16.23 3.02 4.62
N CYS A 52 -17.01 4.04 4.97
CA CYS A 52 -18.02 3.92 6.04
C CYS A 52 -19.10 2.90 5.68
N ALA A 53 -19.55 2.87 4.43
CA ALA A 53 -20.48 1.86 3.95
C ALA A 53 -19.87 0.44 3.99
N ALA A 54 -18.59 0.29 3.72
CA ALA A 54 -17.90 -0.99 3.85
C ALA A 54 -17.92 -1.51 5.30
N ASP A 55 -17.71 -0.64 6.30
CA ASP A 55 -17.86 -0.98 7.73
C ASP A 55 -19.29 -1.48 8.04
N GLU A 56 -20.30 -0.77 7.55
CA GLU A 56 -21.71 -1.14 7.74
C GLU A 56 -22.04 -2.51 7.09
N MET A 57 -21.34 -2.87 6.02
CA MET A 57 -21.47 -4.17 5.34
C MET A 57 -20.63 -5.28 6.00
N GLY A 58 -19.90 -4.99 7.06
CA GLY A 58 -19.07 -5.96 7.79
C GLY A 58 -17.73 -6.28 7.09
N LEU A 59 -17.26 -5.40 6.24
CA LEU A 59 -15.93 -5.52 5.61
C LEU A 59 -14.89 -4.74 6.43
N ASP A 60 -13.67 -5.25 6.46
CA ASP A 60 -12.54 -4.50 6.96
C ASP A 60 -12.04 -3.48 5.91
N ILE A 61 -11.39 -2.43 6.34
CA ILE A 61 -11.01 -1.30 5.49
C ILE A 61 -9.50 -1.28 5.28
N MET A 62 -9.06 -1.20 4.03
CA MET A 62 -7.67 -0.99 3.68
C MET A 62 -7.52 0.34 2.91
N VAL A 63 -6.55 1.15 3.34
CA VAL A 63 -6.13 2.39 2.68
C VAL A 63 -4.66 2.26 2.27
N ASN A 64 -4.32 2.67 1.06
CA ASN A 64 -2.93 2.76 0.61
C ASN A 64 -2.39 4.18 0.68
N GLU A 65 -1.10 4.35 0.38
CA GLU A 65 -0.46 5.65 0.26
C GLU A 65 0.36 5.72 -1.01
N HIS A 66 0.07 6.72 -1.84
CA HIS A 66 0.86 7.06 -3.01
C HIS A 66 1.09 8.57 -3.09
N HIS A 67 2.22 8.95 -3.65
CA HIS A 67 2.65 10.34 -3.69
C HIS A 67 2.74 10.85 -5.13
N GLN A 68 2.40 12.15 -5.32
CA GLN A 68 2.64 12.89 -6.56
C GLN A 68 2.02 12.24 -7.80
N THR A 69 0.83 11.67 -7.65
CA THR A 69 0.10 11.00 -8.72
C THR A 69 -1.38 11.28 -8.67
N ALA A 70 -1.99 11.47 -9.84
CA ALA A 70 -3.43 11.58 -9.99
C ALA A 70 -4.15 10.21 -9.95
N THR A 71 -3.41 9.10 -10.09
CA THR A 71 -4.02 7.76 -10.11
C THR A 71 -4.26 7.17 -8.73
N CYS A 72 -3.80 7.83 -7.67
CA CYS A 72 -4.14 7.53 -6.29
C CYS A 72 -3.90 8.79 -5.43
N MET A 73 -4.98 9.44 -5.03
CA MET A 73 -4.94 10.74 -4.37
C MET A 73 -4.88 10.67 -2.84
N VAL A 74 -4.24 9.64 -2.28
CA VAL A 74 -4.01 9.51 -0.84
C VAL A 74 -2.52 9.69 -0.50
N PRO A 75 -2.01 10.92 -0.44
CA PRO A 75 -0.61 11.18 -0.11
C PRO A 75 -0.30 11.09 1.38
N ALA A 76 -1.31 10.93 2.23
CA ALA A 76 -1.18 10.85 3.67
C ALA A 76 -2.23 9.88 4.25
N ALA A 77 -2.03 8.59 4.05
CA ALA A 77 -2.93 7.54 4.53
C ALA A 77 -3.22 7.62 6.05
N PRO A 78 -2.28 8.05 6.93
CA PRO A 78 -2.59 8.24 8.34
C PRO A 78 -3.70 9.26 8.61
N ILE A 79 -3.84 10.31 7.79
CA ILE A 79 -4.91 11.31 7.93
C ILE A 79 -6.25 10.67 7.59
N MET A 80 -6.35 9.96 6.46
CA MET A 80 -7.58 9.28 6.06
C MET A 80 -7.99 8.24 7.09
N LEU A 81 -7.04 7.43 7.55
CA LEU A 81 -7.34 6.40 8.54
C LEU A 81 -7.69 6.99 9.92
N GLY A 82 -7.13 8.14 10.29
CA GLY A 82 -7.51 8.88 11.50
C GLY A 82 -8.98 9.34 11.47
N ILE A 83 -9.46 9.78 10.31
CA ILE A 83 -10.88 10.13 10.08
C ILE A 83 -11.75 8.87 10.21
N LEU A 84 -11.38 7.80 9.49
CA LEU A 84 -12.09 6.52 9.51
C LEU A 84 -12.10 5.85 10.88
N ALA A 85 -11.01 5.98 11.65
CA ALA A 85 -10.93 5.47 13.03
C ALA A 85 -12.03 6.06 13.93
N ARG A 86 -12.47 7.29 13.64
CA ARG A 86 -13.55 7.98 14.39
C ARG A 86 -14.92 7.73 13.78
N GLN A 87 -15.04 7.60 12.46
CA GLN A 87 -16.32 7.47 11.77
C GLN A 87 -16.84 6.03 11.74
N THR A 88 -15.96 5.04 11.71
CA THR A 88 -16.29 3.60 11.68
C THR A 88 -16.38 3.00 13.08
N LYS A 89 -17.04 1.83 13.21
CA LYS A 89 -17.31 1.18 14.49
C LYS A 89 -16.59 -0.15 14.65
N ASP A 90 -16.73 -1.04 13.68
CA ASP A 90 -16.39 -2.46 13.81
C ASP A 90 -15.25 -2.90 12.89
N ALA A 91 -15.11 -2.28 11.71
CA ALA A 91 -14.06 -2.62 10.74
C ALA A 91 -12.66 -2.48 11.34
N ARG A 92 -11.80 -3.45 11.08
CA ARG A 92 -10.36 -3.24 11.24
C ARG A 92 -9.87 -2.28 10.16
N LEU A 93 -8.84 -1.56 10.50
CA LEU A 93 -8.32 -0.45 9.71
C LEU A 93 -6.86 -0.74 9.35
N LEU A 94 -6.58 -0.97 8.07
CA LEU A 94 -5.25 -1.29 7.58
C LEU A 94 -4.70 -0.16 6.72
N ILE A 95 -3.53 0.33 7.04
CA ILE A 95 -2.70 1.06 6.07
C ILE A 95 -1.81 0.04 5.36
N LEU A 96 -1.99 -0.15 4.06
CA LEU A 96 -1.08 -0.98 3.28
C LEU A 96 -0.70 -0.28 1.97
N GLY A 97 0.33 0.58 2.02
CA GLY A 97 1.19 0.65 3.20
C GLY A 97 1.98 1.93 3.28
N ASN A 98 2.53 2.08 4.45
CA ASN A 98 3.50 3.14 4.69
C ASN A 98 4.80 2.87 3.90
N PRO A 99 5.24 3.77 3.01
CA PRO A 99 6.50 3.61 2.28
C PRO A 99 7.69 4.00 3.17
N LEU A 100 8.04 3.12 4.11
CA LEU A 100 9.05 3.42 5.15
C LEU A 100 10.38 3.94 4.60
N PRO A 101 10.92 3.44 3.46
CA PRO A 101 12.17 3.97 2.93
C PRO A 101 12.12 5.47 2.59
N ASN A 102 10.94 5.99 2.26
CA ASN A 102 10.74 7.40 1.91
C ASN A 102 10.65 8.31 3.15
N ARG A 103 10.52 7.72 4.34
CA ARG A 103 10.41 8.46 5.59
C ARG A 103 11.79 8.75 6.19
N ASN A 104 12.11 10.03 6.36
CA ASN A 104 13.32 10.43 7.06
C ASN A 104 13.17 10.36 8.59
N GLN A 105 11.94 10.25 9.08
CA GLN A 105 11.58 10.21 10.48
C GLN A 105 10.66 9.02 10.79
N PRO A 106 11.18 7.78 10.88
CA PRO A 106 10.36 6.60 11.18
C PRO A 106 9.63 6.67 12.53
N VAL A 107 10.18 7.40 13.51
CA VAL A 107 9.52 7.64 14.80
C VAL A 107 8.17 8.32 14.60
N ARG A 108 8.06 9.23 13.60
CA ARG A 108 6.78 9.87 13.27
C ARG A 108 5.72 8.85 12.81
N VAL A 109 6.12 7.85 12.04
CA VAL A 109 5.21 6.75 11.66
C VAL A 109 4.76 5.98 12.90
N ALA A 110 5.68 5.70 13.83
CA ALA A 110 5.34 5.03 15.09
C ALA A 110 4.30 5.81 15.91
N GLU A 111 4.45 7.14 15.99
CA GLU A 111 3.50 8.03 16.68
C GLU A 111 2.13 8.08 16.00
N GLU A 112 2.10 8.25 14.67
CA GLU A 112 0.86 8.30 13.89
C GLU A 112 0.06 7.00 14.01
N MET A 113 0.73 5.85 13.89
CA MET A 113 0.08 4.55 14.04
C MET A 113 -0.42 4.33 15.47
N ALA A 114 0.38 4.66 16.48
CA ALA A 114 -0.04 4.53 17.87
C ALA A 114 -1.26 5.42 18.19
N LEU A 115 -1.31 6.65 17.64
CA LEU A 115 -2.44 7.55 17.82
C LEU A 115 -3.72 7.00 17.18
N ILE A 116 -3.63 6.48 15.95
CA ILE A 116 -4.78 5.86 15.27
C ILE A 116 -5.24 4.61 16.01
N ASP A 117 -4.31 3.81 16.52
CA ASP A 117 -4.61 2.59 17.28
C ASP A 117 -5.38 2.91 18.57
N VAL A 118 -5.00 3.97 19.27
CA VAL A 118 -5.71 4.44 20.46
C VAL A 118 -7.10 5.00 20.11
N ILE A 119 -7.21 5.83 19.06
CA ILE A 119 -8.50 6.39 18.62
C ILE A 119 -9.47 5.29 18.22
N SER A 120 -8.98 4.29 17.47
CA SER A 120 -9.77 3.15 17.00
C SER A 120 -9.99 2.06 18.06
N LYS A 121 -9.39 2.21 19.25
CA LYS A 121 -9.45 1.21 20.32
C LYS A 121 -8.96 -0.18 19.87
N GLY A 122 -7.80 -0.21 19.22
CA GLY A 122 -7.12 -1.47 18.84
C GLY A 122 -7.64 -2.10 17.54
N ARG A 123 -8.29 -1.33 16.66
CA ARG A 123 -8.72 -1.83 15.34
C ARG A 123 -7.65 -1.66 14.26
N LEU A 124 -6.55 -0.99 14.54
CA LEU A 124 -5.49 -0.73 13.57
C LEU A 124 -4.69 -1.99 13.22
N GLU A 125 -4.32 -2.11 11.95
CA GLU A 125 -3.23 -2.96 11.44
C GLU A 125 -2.27 -2.11 10.60
N CYS A 126 -0.98 -2.39 10.68
CA CYS A 126 0.06 -1.55 10.09
C CYS A 126 0.77 -2.25 8.94
N GLY A 127 0.60 -1.78 7.72
CA GLY A 127 1.32 -2.28 6.56
C GLY A 127 2.53 -1.41 6.22
N PHE A 128 3.67 -2.03 5.93
CA PHE A 128 4.89 -1.38 5.51
C PHE A 128 5.28 -1.87 4.11
N VAL A 129 5.67 -0.93 3.26
CA VAL A 129 6.03 -1.20 1.88
C VAL A 129 7.38 -0.58 1.53
N ARG A 130 8.01 -1.14 0.49
CA ARG A 130 9.32 -0.68 0.02
C ARG A 130 9.25 0.60 -0.80
N SER A 131 8.06 1.09 -1.15
CA SER A 131 7.85 2.16 -2.11
C SER A 131 8.00 1.72 -3.57
N VAL A 132 7.52 2.56 -4.48
CA VAL A 132 7.69 2.42 -5.91
C VAL A 132 8.81 3.35 -6.41
N PRO A 133 9.47 3.04 -7.55
CA PRO A 133 10.69 3.75 -7.98
C PRO A 133 10.53 5.26 -8.14
N TYR A 134 9.42 5.75 -8.67
CA TYR A 134 9.22 7.19 -8.88
C TYR A 134 9.04 7.95 -7.55
N GLU A 135 8.38 7.35 -6.55
CA GLU A 135 8.26 7.94 -5.21
C GLU A 135 9.60 7.94 -4.47
N ALA A 136 10.37 6.86 -4.59
CA ALA A 136 11.71 6.80 -4.03
C ALA A 136 12.60 7.88 -4.64
N ALA A 137 12.52 8.10 -5.96
CA ALA A 137 13.25 9.18 -6.65
C ALA A 137 12.81 10.57 -6.15
N ALA A 138 11.50 10.80 -6.01
CA ALA A 138 10.96 12.06 -5.48
C ALA A 138 11.38 12.32 -4.03
N ALA A 139 11.50 11.27 -3.22
CA ALA A 139 12.02 11.33 -1.86
C ALA A 139 13.56 11.40 -1.78
N ASN A 140 14.25 11.45 -2.93
CA ASN A 140 15.71 11.41 -3.01
C ASN A 140 16.33 10.16 -2.37
N ILE A 141 15.67 9.03 -2.53
CA ILE A 141 16.10 7.73 -2.02
C ILE A 141 16.51 6.83 -3.19
N LEU A 142 17.68 6.20 -3.05
CA LEU A 142 18.15 5.24 -4.04
C LEU A 142 17.31 3.94 -3.95
N PRO A 143 16.59 3.53 -5.00
CA PRO A 143 15.65 2.40 -4.94
C PRO A 143 16.29 1.09 -4.47
N TYR A 144 17.55 0.83 -4.79
CA TYR A 144 18.27 -0.38 -4.38
C TYR A 144 18.56 -0.43 -2.86
N LYS A 145 18.51 0.71 -2.16
CA LYS A 145 18.63 0.79 -0.70
C LYS A 145 17.29 0.67 0.02
N GLY A 146 16.19 0.61 -0.73
CA GLY A 146 14.85 0.60 -0.16
C GLY A 146 14.59 -0.57 0.80
N SER A 147 15.15 -1.76 0.53
CA SER A 147 14.97 -2.91 1.43
C SER A 147 15.69 -2.72 2.78
N GLU A 148 16.94 -2.25 2.75
CA GLU A 148 17.71 -2.02 3.98
C GLU A 148 17.06 -0.92 4.84
N ARG A 149 16.63 0.18 4.20
CA ARG A 149 15.94 1.28 4.90
C ARG A 149 14.59 0.83 5.48
N LEU A 150 13.84 -0.02 4.76
CA LEU A 150 12.59 -0.56 5.27
C LEU A 150 12.79 -1.34 6.57
N TRP A 151 13.74 -2.25 6.59
CA TRP A 151 13.95 -3.09 7.77
C TRP A 151 14.56 -2.32 8.95
N GLU A 152 15.44 -1.35 8.70
CA GLU A 152 15.96 -0.50 9.77
C GLU A 152 14.88 0.44 10.34
N SER A 153 14.01 1.00 9.47
CA SER A 153 12.82 1.76 9.93
C SER A 153 11.88 0.88 10.74
N HIS A 154 11.62 -0.34 10.26
CA HIS A 154 10.80 -1.32 10.96
C HIS A 154 11.34 -1.59 12.36
N ASP A 155 12.64 -1.88 12.50
CA ASP A 155 13.25 -2.19 13.80
C ASP A 155 13.15 -1.01 14.77
N LEU A 156 13.33 0.22 14.27
CA LEU A 156 13.14 1.42 15.07
C LEU A 156 11.69 1.59 15.52
N ILE A 157 10.71 1.38 14.62
CA ILE A 157 9.29 1.46 14.93
C ILE A 157 8.89 0.39 15.95
N MET A 158 9.30 -0.86 15.74
CA MET A 158 9.04 -1.95 16.69
C MET A 158 9.59 -1.61 18.07
N LYS A 159 10.83 -1.12 18.14
CA LYS A 159 11.44 -0.70 19.39
C LYS A 159 10.66 0.44 20.06
N ALA A 160 10.21 1.43 19.27
CA ALA A 160 9.44 2.56 19.78
C ALA A 160 8.08 2.12 20.37
N TRP A 161 7.43 1.12 19.77
CA TRP A 161 6.15 0.61 20.24
C TRP A 161 6.25 -0.27 21.48
N THR A 162 7.40 -0.94 21.69
CA THR A 162 7.57 -1.94 22.76
C THR A 162 8.47 -1.50 23.90
N THR A 163 9.10 -0.32 23.84
CA THR A 163 9.89 0.22 24.95
C THR A 163 9.01 1.09 25.83
N HIS A 164 8.82 0.70 27.09
CA HIS A 164 7.87 1.36 28.03
C HIS A 164 8.54 1.88 29.30
N ASP A 165 9.82 1.64 29.48
CA ASP A 165 10.59 1.97 30.68
C ASP A 165 11.41 3.25 30.58
N GLY A 166 11.14 4.05 29.54
CA GLY A 166 11.73 5.37 29.34
C GLY A 166 12.33 5.57 27.94
N PRO A 167 12.96 6.73 27.72
CA PRO A 167 13.51 7.04 26.41
C PRO A 167 14.73 6.17 26.08
N PHE A 168 14.88 5.86 24.79
CA PHE A 168 16.01 5.13 24.24
C PHE A 168 16.70 5.89 23.11
N ASN A 169 17.94 5.50 22.81
CA ASN A 169 18.64 5.94 21.63
C ASN A 169 18.65 4.84 20.57
N PHE A 170 18.64 5.24 19.30
CA PHE A 170 18.77 4.35 18.16
C PHE A 170 19.91 4.82 17.25
N GLU A 171 20.85 3.94 16.96
CA GLU A 171 22.01 4.18 16.09
C GLU A 171 22.02 3.14 14.98
N GLY A 172 21.39 3.49 13.87
CA GLY A 172 21.36 2.65 12.68
C GLY A 172 22.35 3.11 11.61
N LYS A 173 22.28 2.49 10.45
CA LYS A 173 23.02 2.89 9.25
C LYS A 173 22.40 4.13 8.58
N TYR A 174 21.08 4.25 8.63
CA TYR A 174 20.29 5.28 7.96
C TYR A 174 19.61 6.23 8.93
N TYR A 175 19.30 5.76 10.13
CA TYR A 175 18.52 6.50 11.10
C TYR A 175 19.24 6.61 12.43
N HIS A 176 19.33 7.83 12.94
CA HIS A 176 19.96 8.16 14.22
C HIS A 176 18.98 8.99 15.03
N HIS A 177 18.52 8.45 16.15
CA HIS A 177 17.51 9.09 16.99
C HIS A 177 17.97 9.10 18.45
N ARG A 178 17.64 10.17 19.16
CA ARG A 178 17.95 10.36 20.57
C ARG A 178 16.68 10.55 21.36
N GLN A 179 16.68 10.00 22.58
CA GLN A 179 15.58 10.19 23.53
C GLN A 179 14.21 9.82 22.96
N VAL A 180 14.14 8.75 22.17
CA VAL A 180 12.85 8.28 21.60
C VAL A 180 11.98 7.78 22.73
N ASN A 181 10.79 8.35 22.85
CA ASN A 181 9.77 7.99 23.82
C ASN A 181 8.42 8.47 23.32
N ILE A 182 7.69 7.59 22.62
CA ILE A 182 6.46 7.98 21.94
C ILE A 182 5.28 8.09 22.91
N TRP A 183 4.43 9.09 22.71
CA TRP A 183 3.16 9.31 23.40
C TRP A 183 2.07 9.65 22.38
N PRO A 184 0.96 8.85 22.32
CA PRO A 184 0.67 7.69 23.13
C PRO A 184 1.50 6.46 22.73
N ARG A 185 1.53 5.43 23.58
CA ARG A 185 1.89 4.09 23.16
C ARG A 185 0.71 3.43 22.43
N PRO A 186 0.93 2.39 21.60
CA PRO A 186 -0.17 1.64 21.00
C PRO A 186 -1.19 1.14 22.03
N TYR A 187 -2.44 1.05 21.61
CA TYR A 187 -3.51 0.43 22.41
C TYR A 187 -3.35 -1.09 22.47
N GLN A 188 -2.93 -1.69 21.37
CA GLN A 188 -2.68 -3.12 21.25
C GLN A 188 -1.34 -3.52 21.89
N ASP A 189 -1.29 -4.67 22.54
CA ASP A 189 -0.10 -5.22 23.19
C ASP A 189 0.36 -6.49 22.47
N PRO A 190 1.64 -6.63 22.10
CA PRO A 190 2.74 -5.67 22.29
C PRO A 190 2.73 -4.51 21.28
N HIS A 191 2.01 -4.61 20.17
CA HIS A 191 1.85 -3.61 19.10
C HIS A 191 0.75 -4.05 18.12
N PRO A 192 0.24 -3.14 17.25
CA PRO A 192 -0.66 -3.50 16.16
C PRO A 192 -0.07 -4.57 15.24
N PRO A 193 -0.88 -5.48 14.67
CA PRO A 193 -0.41 -6.44 13.67
C PRO A 193 0.31 -5.75 12.51
N VAL A 194 1.43 -6.34 12.07
CA VAL A 194 2.25 -5.78 10.99
C VAL A 194 2.10 -6.59 9.72
N TRP A 195 1.96 -5.89 8.61
CA TRP A 195 1.85 -6.43 7.26
C TRP A 195 3.02 -5.96 6.40
N ILE A 196 3.59 -6.85 5.61
CA ILE A 196 4.66 -6.52 4.68
C ILE A 196 4.30 -7.02 3.28
N THR A 197 4.38 -6.13 2.28
CA THR A 197 4.18 -6.55 0.90
C THR A 197 5.34 -7.40 0.41
N THR A 198 5.02 -8.55 -0.19
CA THR A 198 6.00 -9.49 -0.73
C THR A 198 5.78 -9.68 -2.23
N GLY A 199 6.81 -9.40 -3.03
CA GLY A 199 6.76 -9.52 -4.49
C GLY A 199 7.28 -10.86 -5.03
N GLY A 200 7.87 -11.71 -4.18
CA GLY A 200 8.45 -13.00 -4.57
C GLY A 200 8.90 -13.84 -3.39
N ALA A 201 9.17 -15.12 -3.63
CA ALA A 201 9.57 -16.08 -2.60
C ALA A 201 10.80 -15.64 -1.78
N SER A 202 11.79 -15.03 -2.43
CA SER A 202 13.01 -14.55 -1.75
C SER A 202 12.79 -13.43 -0.74
N SER A 203 11.65 -12.74 -0.79
CA SER A 203 11.34 -11.65 0.14
C SER A 203 10.53 -12.11 1.36
N THR A 204 10.17 -13.40 1.44
CA THR A 204 9.31 -13.91 2.52
C THR A 204 10.08 -14.24 3.81
N ASP A 205 11.38 -14.54 3.76
CA ASP A 205 12.15 -14.97 4.92
C ASP A 205 12.13 -13.95 6.09
N PRO A 206 12.46 -12.66 5.88
CA PRO A 206 12.40 -11.69 6.97
C PRO A 206 10.96 -11.44 7.46
N VAL A 207 9.96 -11.53 6.60
CA VAL A 207 8.55 -11.37 7.00
C VAL A 207 8.10 -12.51 7.90
N ALA A 208 8.43 -13.73 7.52
CA ALA A 208 8.15 -14.93 8.28
C ALA A 208 8.92 -14.95 9.62
N LYS A 209 10.20 -14.52 9.62
CA LYS A 209 11.01 -14.41 10.83
C LYS A 209 10.35 -13.58 11.92
N HIS A 210 9.72 -12.47 11.56
CA HIS A 210 9.01 -11.59 12.50
C HIS A 210 7.56 -12.02 12.75
N GLY A 211 7.05 -13.06 12.09
CA GLY A 211 5.66 -13.50 12.21
C GLY A 211 4.65 -12.52 11.63
N HIS A 212 5.09 -11.61 10.75
CA HIS A 212 4.24 -10.61 10.11
C HIS A 212 3.35 -11.21 9.02
N VAL A 213 2.30 -10.49 8.64
CA VAL A 213 1.44 -10.89 7.53
C VAL A 213 2.16 -10.66 6.20
N ALA A 214 2.28 -11.71 5.39
CA ALA A 214 2.78 -11.62 4.03
C ALA A 214 1.64 -11.22 3.09
N ALA A 215 1.68 -10.00 2.58
CA ALA A 215 0.66 -9.47 1.68
C ALA A 215 1.15 -9.51 0.22
N ILE A 216 0.38 -10.14 -0.65
CA ILE A 216 0.65 -10.20 -2.08
C ILE A 216 -0.35 -9.31 -2.81
N PHE A 217 0.16 -8.32 -3.53
CA PHE A 217 -0.64 -7.35 -4.26
C PHE A 217 -0.62 -7.67 -5.76
N LEU A 218 -1.80 -7.92 -6.34
CA LEU A 218 -2.04 -8.06 -7.79
C LEU A 218 -1.07 -9.02 -8.53
N ALA A 219 -0.52 -10.02 -7.86
CA ALA A 219 0.24 -11.06 -8.52
C ALA A 219 -0.71 -12.02 -9.22
N GLY A 220 -0.39 -12.44 -10.44
CA GLY A 220 -1.17 -13.46 -11.14
C GLY A 220 -1.27 -14.74 -10.29
N TYR A 221 -2.40 -15.45 -10.40
CA TYR A 221 -2.75 -16.59 -9.56
C TYR A 221 -1.64 -17.68 -9.49
N SER A 222 -0.98 -17.96 -10.61
CA SER A 222 0.14 -18.91 -10.67
C SER A 222 1.36 -18.52 -9.84
N ARG A 223 1.51 -17.24 -9.49
CA ARG A 223 2.63 -16.71 -8.70
C ARG A 223 2.35 -16.67 -7.20
N VAL A 224 1.09 -16.63 -6.80
CA VAL A 224 0.68 -16.48 -5.39
C VAL A 224 1.09 -17.71 -4.58
N ARG A 225 0.77 -18.90 -5.09
CA ARG A 225 1.03 -20.16 -4.37
C ARG A 225 2.50 -20.38 -4.02
N PRO A 226 3.47 -20.26 -4.96
CA PRO A 226 4.89 -20.38 -4.61
C PRO A 226 5.39 -19.38 -3.55
N ILE A 227 4.83 -18.18 -3.52
CA ILE A 227 5.18 -17.16 -2.50
C ILE A 227 4.63 -17.58 -1.14
N PHE A 228 3.39 -18.04 -1.08
CA PHE A 228 2.79 -18.51 0.16
C PHE A 228 3.48 -19.77 0.70
N ASP A 229 3.85 -20.69 -0.17
CA ASP A 229 4.57 -21.90 0.21
C ASP A 229 5.96 -21.54 0.78
N ALA A 230 6.71 -20.64 0.14
CA ALA A 230 7.98 -20.14 0.67
C ALA A 230 7.83 -19.42 2.01
N TYR A 231 6.76 -18.65 2.21
CA TYR A 231 6.48 -18.03 3.51
C TYR A 231 6.23 -19.10 4.58
N ARG A 232 5.42 -20.11 4.30
CA ARG A 232 5.13 -21.20 5.25
C ARG A 232 6.39 -21.98 5.64
N GLU A 233 7.25 -22.27 4.69
CA GLU A 233 8.54 -22.94 4.92
C GLU A 233 9.44 -22.08 5.81
N ASN A 234 9.58 -20.81 5.50
CA ASN A 234 10.37 -19.87 6.31
C ASN A 234 9.78 -19.68 7.70
N TYR A 235 8.46 -19.60 7.82
CA TYR A 235 7.81 -19.49 9.12
C TYR A 235 8.07 -20.74 9.99
N LEU A 236 7.92 -21.94 9.42
CA LEU A 236 8.23 -23.18 10.12
C LEU A 236 9.71 -23.24 10.56
N LYS A 237 10.62 -22.80 9.69
CA LYS A 237 12.06 -22.72 10.00
C LYS A 237 12.36 -21.82 11.20
N HIS A 238 11.70 -20.66 11.30
CA HIS A 238 11.98 -19.67 12.34
C HIS A 238 11.23 -19.94 13.64
N HIS A 239 10.02 -20.50 13.58
CA HIS A 239 9.14 -20.63 14.75
C HIS A 239 8.91 -22.08 15.22
N GLY A 240 9.34 -23.07 14.42
CA GLY A 240 9.11 -24.50 14.75
C GLY A 240 7.66 -24.96 14.63
N THR A 241 6.76 -24.10 14.14
CA THR A 241 5.33 -24.37 13.98
C THR A 241 4.83 -23.90 12.62
N HIS A 242 3.69 -24.44 12.16
CA HIS A 242 3.09 -23.98 10.93
C HIS A 242 2.55 -22.55 11.04
N ALA A 243 2.69 -21.77 9.97
CA ALA A 243 2.14 -20.41 9.90
C ALA A 243 0.62 -20.45 10.07
N PRO A 244 0.04 -19.59 10.93
CA PRO A 244 -1.40 -19.38 10.99
C PRO A 244 -1.93 -18.86 9.65
N LEU A 245 -3.17 -19.20 9.30
CA LEU A 245 -3.77 -18.81 8.01
C LEU A 245 -3.94 -17.28 7.87
N ASP A 246 -4.11 -16.58 8.97
CA ASP A 246 -4.22 -15.13 9.06
C ASP A 246 -2.91 -14.38 8.80
N ARG A 247 -1.81 -15.10 8.56
CA ARG A 247 -0.51 -14.53 8.17
C ARG A 247 -0.32 -14.43 6.65
N LEU A 248 -1.32 -14.78 5.87
CA LEU A 248 -1.26 -14.78 4.40
C LEU A 248 -2.40 -13.94 3.85
N ALA A 249 -2.08 -12.95 3.04
CA ALA A 249 -3.07 -12.06 2.44
C ALA A 249 -2.82 -11.90 0.94
N TYR A 250 -3.91 -11.80 0.19
CA TYR A 250 -3.90 -11.58 -1.24
C TYR A 250 -4.86 -10.46 -1.62
N CYS A 251 -4.38 -9.50 -2.38
CA CYS A 251 -5.21 -8.46 -3.00
C CYS A 251 -5.40 -8.77 -4.48
N GLY A 252 -6.64 -8.84 -4.91
CA GLY A 252 -7.06 -9.01 -6.30
C GLY A 252 -8.03 -7.92 -6.73
N LEU A 253 -8.06 -7.61 -8.03
CA LEU A 253 -9.09 -6.76 -8.59
C LEU A 253 -10.38 -7.56 -8.71
N VAL A 254 -11.48 -6.96 -8.26
CA VAL A 254 -12.81 -7.57 -8.28
C VAL A 254 -13.81 -6.59 -8.86
N TYR A 255 -14.59 -7.06 -9.82
CA TYR A 255 -15.76 -6.36 -10.33
C TYR A 255 -16.96 -7.31 -10.29
N VAL A 256 -18.07 -6.85 -9.77
CA VAL A 256 -19.31 -7.61 -9.71
C VAL A 256 -20.30 -6.96 -10.68
N GLY A 257 -20.67 -7.69 -11.73
CA GLY A 257 -21.66 -7.24 -12.72
C GLY A 257 -22.98 -7.94 -12.50
N ASP A 258 -24.07 -7.32 -12.94
CA ASP A 258 -25.42 -7.88 -12.87
C ASP A 258 -25.59 -9.11 -13.80
N ASP A 259 -24.78 -9.17 -14.85
CA ASP A 259 -24.71 -10.29 -15.79
C ASP A 259 -23.28 -10.47 -16.31
N GLU A 260 -23.03 -11.53 -17.10
CA GLU A 260 -21.73 -11.87 -17.66
C GLU A 260 -21.17 -10.75 -18.56
N LYS A 261 -22.01 -10.07 -19.32
CA LYS A 261 -21.62 -8.96 -20.19
C LYS A 261 -21.18 -7.73 -19.40
N ALA A 262 -21.90 -7.41 -18.32
CA ALA A 262 -21.52 -6.33 -17.40
C ALA A 262 -20.22 -6.67 -16.68
N ALA A 263 -20.04 -7.93 -16.24
CA ALA A 263 -18.82 -8.38 -15.61
C ALA A 263 -17.61 -8.31 -16.55
N GLU A 264 -17.75 -8.73 -17.82
CA GLU A 264 -16.70 -8.63 -18.85
C GLU A 264 -16.31 -7.16 -19.11
N LYS A 265 -17.30 -6.27 -19.19
CA LYS A 265 -17.07 -4.84 -19.36
C LYS A 265 -16.26 -4.27 -18.19
N GLY A 266 -16.67 -4.57 -16.96
CA GLY A 266 -15.96 -4.10 -15.76
C GLY A 266 -14.54 -4.66 -15.63
N ALA A 267 -14.34 -5.94 -15.98
CA ALA A 267 -13.01 -6.54 -16.03
C ALA A 267 -12.10 -5.82 -17.02
N ASN A 268 -12.60 -5.41 -18.19
CA ASN A 268 -11.84 -4.63 -19.17
C ASN A 268 -11.47 -3.23 -18.64
N GLU A 269 -12.36 -2.59 -17.88
CA GLU A 269 -12.10 -1.29 -17.24
C GLU A 269 -11.01 -1.41 -16.15
N LEU A 270 -11.06 -2.45 -15.33
CA LEU A 270 -10.01 -2.75 -14.36
C LEU A 270 -8.64 -3.03 -15.03
N MET A 271 -8.65 -3.75 -16.17
CA MET A 271 -7.42 -4.01 -16.92
C MET A 271 -6.86 -2.73 -17.56
N TRP A 272 -7.71 -1.78 -17.97
CA TRP A 272 -7.26 -0.47 -18.43
C TRP A 272 -6.48 0.26 -17.32
N TYR A 273 -7.01 0.31 -16.10
CA TYR A 273 -6.32 0.91 -14.96
C TYR A 273 -4.92 0.33 -14.75
N MET A 274 -4.78 -1.00 -14.85
CA MET A 274 -3.48 -1.67 -14.72
C MET A 274 -2.49 -1.30 -15.83
N GLN A 275 -2.98 -0.98 -17.03
CA GLN A 275 -2.14 -0.54 -18.15
C GLN A 275 -1.71 0.91 -18.02
N ALA A 276 -2.58 1.77 -17.48
CA ALA A 276 -2.34 3.19 -17.24
C ALA A 276 -1.15 3.46 -16.31
N ASN A 277 -0.82 2.49 -15.47
CA ASN A 277 0.22 2.60 -14.47
C ASN A 277 1.63 2.20 -14.97
N LYS A 278 1.87 2.24 -16.28
CA LYS A 278 3.21 1.99 -16.85
C LYS A 278 4.16 3.12 -16.47
N VAL A 279 5.05 2.83 -15.54
CA VAL A 279 6.08 3.78 -15.05
C VAL A 279 7.47 3.44 -15.60
N SER A 280 7.63 2.25 -16.19
CA SER A 280 8.95 1.67 -16.52
C SER A 280 9.72 2.39 -17.63
N ASP A 281 9.07 3.25 -18.41
CA ASP A 281 9.65 3.82 -19.63
C ASP A 281 9.82 5.35 -19.56
N VAL A 282 9.59 5.98 -18.40
CA VAL A 282 9.73 7.44 -18.25
C VAL A 282 11.20 7.84 -18.25
N PRO A 283 11.69 8.54 -19.31
CA PRO A 283 13.10 8.87 -19.46
C PRO A 283 13.66 9.71 -18.30
N ARG A 284 12.82 10.55 -17.68
CA ARG A 284 13.20 11.42 -16.56
C ARG A 284 13.56 10.65 -15.29
N LEU A 285 12.92 9.50 -15.04
CA LEU A 285 13.29 8.65 -13.90
C LEU A 285 14.67 8.00 -14.05
N ARG A 286 15.15 7.84 -15.28
CA ARG A 286 16.51 7.37 -15.57
C ARG A 286 17.57 8.44 -15.29
N ALA A 287 17.22 9.72 -15.46
CA ALA A 287 18.15 10.84 -15.30
C ALA A 287 18.29 11.32 -13.84
N THR A 288 17.36 10.97 -12.95
CA THR A 288 17.31 11.47 -11.56
C THR A 288 18.07 10.63 -10.54
N CYS A 289 18.64 9.50 -10.95
CA CYS A 289 19.51 8.68 -10.08
C CYS A 289 20.98 8.80 -10.54
N PRO A 290 21.72 9.87 -10.20
CA PRO A 290 23.14 9.98 -10.50
C PRO A 290 23.88 8.85 -9.77
N GLY A 291 24.58 8.00 -10.53
CA GLY A 291 25.35 6.89 -9.98
C GLY A 291 24.66 5.51 -10.02
N ASP A 292 23.48 5.40 -10.59
CA ASP A 292 22.91 4.09 -10.91
C ASP A 292 23.61 3.51 -12.16
N THR A 293 24.65 2.74 -11.91
CA THR A 293 25.33 1.92 -12.93
C THR A 293 24.66 0.56 -13.12
N SER A 294 23.48 0.37 -12.58
CA SER A 294 22.71 -0.87 -12.69
C SER A 294 22.32 -1.11 -14.15
N PRO A 295 22.80 -2.18 -14.80
CA PRO A 295 22.63 -2.39 -16.24
C PRO A 295 21.26 -2.95 -16.64
N LYS A 296 20.28 -2.98 -15.74
CA LYS A 296 18.94 -3.51 -16.07
C LYS A 296 17.84 -2.64 -15.46
N PRO A 297 16.92 -2.11 -16.30
CA PRO A 297 15.69 -1.55 -15.79
C PRO A 297 15.00 -2.62 -14.95
N MET A 298 14.55 -2.29 -13.75
CA MET A 298 13.73 -3.17 -12.93
C MET A 298 12.39 -3.36 -13.67
N ARG A 299 12.33 -4.37 -14.52
CA ARG A 299 11.07 -4.78 -15.13
C ARG A 299 10.14 -5.17 -14.00
N LEU A 300 8.96 -4.57 -13.95
CA LEU A 300 7.79 -5.19 -13.36
C LEU A 300 7.53 -6.48 -14.17
N GLN A 301 8.26 -7.56 -13.84
CA GLN A 301 8.09 -8.83 -14.51
C GLN A 301 6.77 -9.42 -14.06
N GLY A 302 5.83 -9.51 -14.97
CA GLY A 302 4.69 -10.38 -14.79
C GLY A 302 3.36 -9.96 -15.39
N LEU A 303 3.24 -8.83 -16.03
CA LEU A 303 2.04 -8.51 -16.80
C LEU A 303 2.38 -8.61 -18.28
N SER A 304 2.14 -9.80 -18.88
CA SER A 304 2.13 -9.92 -20.32
C SER A 304 0.98 -9.09 -20.87
N PRO A 305 1.20 -8.23 -21.87
CA PRO A 305 0.09 -7.55 -22.52
C PRO A 305 -0.79 -8.61 -23.18
N LEU A 306 -2.07 -8.62 -22.83
CA LEU A 306 -3.07 -9.33 -23.60
C LEU A 306 -3.07 -8.71 -25.00
N LYS A 307 -2.69 -9.49 -26.01
CA LYS A 307 -2.75 -9.05 -27.41
C LYS A 307 -4.21 -8.84 -27.80
N GLY A 308 -4.54 -7.60 -28.15
CA GLY A 308 -5.72 -7.25 -28.92
C GLY A 308 -6.88 -6.63 -28.14
N SER A 309 -6.91 -5.32 -28.06
CA SER A 309 -8.09 -4.51 -28.43
C SER A 309 -7.75 -3.03 -28.28
N THR A 310 -7.48 -2.35 -29.39
CA THR A 310 -7.61 -0.91 -29.51
C THR A 310 -9.11 -0.61 -29.63
N ARG A 311 -9.76 -0.15 -28.57
CA ARG A 311 -11.06 0.52 -28.63
C ARG A 311 -10.95 1.83 -27.88
N GLN A 312 -11.26 2.91 -28.61
CA GLN A 312 -11.50 4.24 -28.07
C GLN A 312 -12.68 4.16 -27.09
N TRP A 313 -12.46 4.59 -25.86
CA TRP A 313 -13.49 4.70 -24.84
C TRP A 313 -13.92 6.16 -24.73
N GLY A 314 -15.21 6.40 -25.04
CA GLY A 314 -15.85 7.70 -24.81
C GLY A 314 -16.02 7.98 -23.32
N GLN A 315 -15.69 9.20 -22.93
CA GLN A 315 -15.89 9.74 -21.59
C GLN A 315 -17.35 9.58 -21.14
N LYS A 316 -17.57 8.87 -20.06
CA LYS A 316 -18.80 8.95 -19.26
C LYS A 316 -18.43 8.93 -17.78
N PRO A 317 -19.08 9.78 -16.96
CA PRO A 317 -18.79 9.83 -15.53
C PRO A 317 -19.14 8.50 -14.86
N TYR A 318 -18.30 8.07 -13.93
CA TYR A 318 -18.32 6.76 -13.28
C TYR A 318 -19.46 6.56 -12.27
N PHE A 319 -20.23 7.57 -11.94
CA PHE A 319 -21.32 7.45 -11.01
C PHE A 319 -22.58 8.18 -11.53
N SER A 320 -23.59 7.42 -11.91
CA SER A 320 -24.96 7.93 -11.99
C SER A 320 -25.66 7.52 -10.70
N THR A 321 -25.94 8.50 -9.84
CA THR A 321 -26.89 8.37 -8.75
C THR A 321 -28.28 8.03 -9.31
N LYS A 322 -28.79 6.87 -8.96
CA LYS A 322 -30.20 6.63 -8.75
C LYS A 322 -30.36 5.87 -7.45
#